data_a4f39ac4882482e66bd4523ff22f902a
#
_entry.id   a4f39ac4882482e66bd4523ff22f902a
#
_cell.length_a   1.000
_cell.length_b   1.000
_cell.length_c   1.000
_cell.angle_alpha   90.00
_cell.angle_beta   90.00
_cell.angle_gamma   90.00
#
_symmetry.space_group_name_H-M   'P 1'
#
loop_
_entity.id
_entity.type
_entity.pdbx_description
1 polymer ?
#
loop_
_entity_poly.entity_id
_entity_poly.type
_entity_poly.pdbx_seq_one_letter_code
_entity_poly.pdbx_strand_id
1 'polypeptide(L)'
;MYQALLTRRYLTSKIMPLLAAVAVMLCSAMVLITWSIMGGFLVKFLEVGRTMEGDVSISWPTAGFGRYEDLMERLNRDPSVAAAAPSIDSIGMIGLPDGRLQAVKVRGIDERYARVADFANSLWWRPIAEPLPKDKDRDDPRLKNPRLYQQTLEDGLRLKRKNPDTGALEPGVVLGIELSGFSKRQEGGWYEPMVGIVERISTGGNQPYRRLDPFILNHSVIINVLPLTAGGREIRVASRKLPVVNEFRTGLFDADKGTVLMELGELQRMLKLDQGTELADVPVNPFEIAEDGSGQRPKVVGTAAARVTHIFVKAKEGVEVGELRQRCEEIYAEFAAAHGNDVPSPDALARAKSIGTWEQNYAMFIGAVKKEIAMVLGLLMFISFVAVFLVLAIFWAMVSEKTKDIGVLRAVGASRAGVAWLWLRYGVTLGMVGTLLGLGFSYAIVLNINPIHEWMGRAFGLVVWDPRVYYFAELPNKVVTYKAMIVLAGGMIFSVLGALIPALRAATYDPVKSLRFE
;
A
#
# COMPACT_ATOMS: atom_id res chain seq x y z
N MET A 1 50.40 -9.28 -19.24
CA MET A 1 50.78 -8.31 -18.19
C MET A 1 50.72 -6.85 -18.68
N TYR A 2 51.32 -6.49 -19.82
CA TYR A 2 51.33 -5.09 -20.33
C TYR A 2 49.96 -4.50 -20.67
N GLN A 3 48.99 -5.32 -21.13
CA GLN A 3 47.62 -4.85 -21.46
C GLN A 3 46.89 -4.29 -20.22
N ALA A 4 47.09 -4.85 -19.03
CA ALA A 4 46.48 -4.35 -17.80
C ALA A 4 47.08 -2.99 -17.37
N LEU A 5 48.38 -2.82 -17.56
CA LEU A 5 49.09 -1.57 -17.30
C LEU A 5 48.66 -0.45 -18.25
N LEU A 6 48.51 -0.77 -19.55
CA LEU A 6 47.99 0.16 -20.55
C LEU A 6 46.55 0.57 -20.24
N THR A 7 45.67 -0.38 -19.92
CA THR A 7 44.29 -0.09 -19.54
C THR A 7 44.22 0.84 -18.32
N ARG A 8 45.02 0.59 -17.28
CA ARG A 8 45.08 1.45 -16.09
C ARG A 8 45.55 2.87 -16.43
N ARG A 9 46.59 3.01 -17.23
CA ARG A 9 47.15 4.31 -17.61
C ARG A 9 46.19 5.13 -18.46
N TYR A 10 45.44 4.49 -19.37
CA TYR A 10 44.44 5.16 -20.18
C TYR A 10 43.19 5.58 -19.39
N LEU A 11 42.79 4.81 -18.38
CA LEU A 11 41.68 5.17 -17.48
C LEU A 11 42.00 6.39 -16.60
N THR A 12 43.24 6.57 -16.16
CA THR A 12 43.59 7.60 -15.17
C THR A 12 44.13 8.89 -15.77
N SER A 13 44.44 8.93 -17.08
CA SER A 13 45.17 10.07 -17.67
C SER A 13 44.33 11.10 -18.40
N LYS A 14 42.98 10.86 -18.61
CA LYS A 14 42.13 11.75 -19.40
C LYS A 14 40.70 11.84 -18.88
N ILE A 15 40.03 12.96 -19.16
CA ILE A 15 38.65 13.25 -18.77
C ILE A 15 37.62 12.37 -19.51
N MET A 16 37.89 11.95 -20.74
CA MET A 16 36.98 11.17 -21.59
C MET A 16 36.48 9.85 -20.96
N PRO A 17 37.38 8.99 -20.41
CA PRO A 17 36.93 7.77 -19.71
C PRO A 17 36.07 8.05 -18.49
N LEU A 18 36.39 9.12 -17.76
CA LEU A 18 35.62 9.52 -16.59
C LEU A 18 34.18 9.90 -16.97
N LEU A 19 33.99 10.66 -18.06
CA LEU A 19 32.66 11.02 -18.57
C LEU A 19 31.84 9.79 -18.96
N ALA A 20 32.47 8.81 -19.62
CA ALA A 20 31.78 7.56 -19.94
C ALA A 20 31.40 6.76 -18.69
N ALA A 21 32.29 6.67 -17.68
CA ALA A 21 32.00 6.01 -16.42
C ALA A 21 30.86 6.71 -15.65
N VAL A 22 30.85 8.03 -15.63
CA VAL A 22 29.78 8.84 -15.02
C VAL A 22 28.44 8.63 -15.75
N ALA A 23 28.45 8.57 -17.07
CA ALA A 23 27.22 8.29 -17.84
C ALA A 23 26.63 6.92 -17.49
N VAL A 24 27.46 5.87 -17.46
CA VAL A 24 27.03 4.52 -17.05
C VAL A 24 26.60 4.50 -15.59
N MET A 25 27.30 5.20 -14.70
CA MET A 25 26.97 5.36 -13.29
C MET A 25 25.57 5.97 -13.12
N LEU A 26 25.31 7.10 -13.76
CA LEU A 26 24.02 7.81 -13.63
C LEU A 26 22.87 7.00 -14.19
N CYS A 27 23.02 6.35 -15.36
CA CYS A 27 21.99 5.49 -15.92
C CYS A 27 21.68 4.30 -15.01
N SER A 28 22.69 3.61 -14.53
CA SER A 28 22.53 2.47 -13.62
C SER A 28 21.86 2.89 -12.31
N ALA A 29 22.30 4.03 -11.76
CA ALA A 29 21.74 4.61 -10.55
C ALA A 29 20.26 4.95 -10.72
N MET A 30 19.91 5.64 -11.80
CA MET A 30 18.53 6.09 -12.06
C MET A 30 17.58 4.90 -12.21
N VAL A 31 17.99 3.86 -12.94
CA VAL A 31 17.20 2.64 -13.10
C VAL A 31 16.97 1.94 -11.76
N LEU A 32 18.03 1.77 -10.95
CA LEU A 32 17.91 1.06 -9.67
C LEU A 32 17.11 1.86 -8.63
N ILE A 33 17.31 3.18 -8.54
CA ILE A 33 16.54 4.04 -7.63
C ILE A 33 15.05 3.95 -7.97
N THR A 34 14.69 4.17 -9.24
CA THR A 34 13.29 4.14 -9.67
C THR A 34 12.66 2.76 -9.46
N TRP A 35 13.37 1.68 -9.84
CA TRP A 35 12.85 0.32 -9.66
C TRP A 35 12.73 -0.08 -8.18
N SER A 36 13.59 0.44 -7.32
CA SER A 36 13.52 0.20 -5.87
C SER A 36 12.34 0.93 -5.25
N ILE A 37 12.14 2.22 -5.56
CA ILE A 37 11.04 3.02 -5.00
C ILE A 37 9.69 2.49 -5.49
N MET A 38 9.50 2.36 -6.82
CA MET A 38 8.23 1.91 -7.39
C MET A 38 7.91 0.45 -7.01
N GLY A 39 8.92 -0.42 -7.01
CA GLY A 39 8.73 -1.79 -6.57
C GLY A 39 8.48 -1.91 -5.06
N GLY A 40 9.10 -1.06 -4.26
CA GLY A 40 8.87 -0.97 -2.83
C GLY A 40 7.45 -0.48 -2.51
N PHE A 41 6.96 0.50 -3.29
CA PHE A 41 5.58 0.98 -3.23
C PHE A 41 4.58 -0.17 -3.41
N LEU A 42 4.74 -0.96 -4.48
CA LEU A 42 3.86 -2.11 -4.73
C LEU A 42 3.89 -3.11 -3.59
N VAL A 43 5.09 -3.49 -3.11
CA VAL A 43 5.24 -4.44 -1.99
C VAL A 43 4.56 -3.92 -0.73
N LYS A 44 4.74 -2.64 -0.41
CA LYS A 44 4.13 -2.02 0.77
C LYS A 44 2.61 -1.95 0.66
N PHE A 45 2.09 -1.62 -0.52
CA PHE A 45 0.65 -1.64 -0.80
C PHE A 45 0.05 -3.04 -0.58
N LEU A 46 0.73 -4.07 -1.11
CA LEU A 46 0.33 -5.46 -0.96
C LEU A 46 0.34 -5.92 0.51
N GLU A 47 1.35 -5.51 1.27
CA GLU A 47 1.47 -5.81 2.70
C GLU A 47 0.33 -5.19 3.52
N VAL A 48 0.01 -3.92 3.26
CA VAL A 48 -1.03 -3.20 4.01
C VAL A 48 -2.45 -3.67 3.64
N GLY A 49 -2.72 -3.94 2.36
CA GLY A 49 -4.01 -4.50 1.94
C GLY A 49 -4.34 -5.79 2.68
N ARG A 50 -3.35 -6.65 2.84
CA ARG A 50 -3.45 -7.90 3.60
C ARG A 50 -3.70 -7.69 5.11
N THR A 51 -3.19 -6.59 5.65
CA THR A 51 -3.34 -6.24 7.08
C THR A 51 -4.80 -5.99 7.49
N MET A 52 -5.63 -5.50 6.56
CA MET A 52 -7.02 -5.09 6.86
C MET A 52 -8.09 -6.08 6.40
N GLU A 53 -7.78 -7.03 5.52
CA GLU A 53 -8.80 -7.91 4.90
C GLU A 53 -8.49 -9.41 5.06
N GLY A 54 -7.35 -9.78 5.64
CA GLY A 54 -6.91 -11.17 5.69
C GLY A 54 -6.43 -11.67 4.32
N ASP A 55 -6.49 -12.97 4.09
CA ASP A 55 -5.97 -13.61 2.87
C ASP A 55 -7.05 -13.84 1.81
N VAL A 56 -8.27 -14.21 2.24
CA VAL A 56 -9.45 -14.42 1.38
C VAL A 56 -10.65 -13.71 1.98
N SER A 57 -11.49 -13.13 1.14
CA SER A 57 -12.76 -12.55 1.55
C SER A 57 -13.93 -13.20 0.81
N ILE A 58 -15.00 -13.47 1.53
CA ILE A 58 -16.32 -13.85 1.00
C ILE A 58 -17.20 -12.61 1.16
N SER A 59 -17.72 -12.04 0.08
CA SER A 59 -18.43 -10.77 0.11
C SER A 59 -19.77 -10.83 -0.60
N TRP A 60 -20.81 -10.22 0.01
CA TRP A 60 -22.11 -9.97 -0.61
C TRP A 60 -22.63 -8.60 -0.16
N PRO A 61 -22.14 -7.52 -0.76
CA PRO A 61 -22.24 -6.17 -0.18
C PRO A 61 -23.66 -5.59 -0.18
N THR A 62 -24.56 -6.01 -1.09
CA THR A 62 -25.86 -5.35 -1.27
C THR A 62 -26.88 -5.74 -0.18
N ALA A 63 -27.02 -7.03 0.09
CA ALA A 63 -28.03 -7.54 1.03
C ALA A 63 -27.43 -8.29 2.22
N GLY A 64 -26.14 -8.55 2.18
CA GLY A 64 -25.47 -9.45 3.10
C GLY A 64 -25.98 -10.89 2.99
N PHE A 65 -25.39 -11.80 3.74
CA PHE A 65 -25.87 -13.17 3.87
C PHE A 65 -26.14 -13.48 5.34
N GLY A 66 -27.27 -14.17 5.56
CA GLY A 66 -27.70 -14.62 6.88
C GLY A 66 -26.96 -15.90 7.30
N ARG A 67 -27.23 -16.35 8.53
CA ARG A 67 -26.68 -17.60 9.10
C ARG A 67 -25.14 -17.68 9.03
N TYR A 68 -24.48 -16.51 9.00
CA TYR A 68 -23.04 -16.41 8.83
C TYR A 68 -22.25 -17.12 9.96
N GLU A 69 -22.84 -17.35 11.13
CA GLU A 69 -22.19 -18.08 12.21
C GLU A 69 -21.98 -19.58 11.84
N ASP A 70 -22.92 -20.22 11.12
CA ASP A 70 -22.72 -21.60 10.61
C ASP A 70 -21.61 -21.64 9.56
N LEU A 71 -21.58 -20.65 8.64
CA LEU A 71 -20.49 -20.56 7.68
C LEU A 71 -19.13 -20.36 8.37
N MET A 72 -19.08 -19.50 9.39
CA MET A 72 -17.88 -19.29 10.21
C MET A 72 -17.42 -20.56 10.92
N GLU A 73 -18.36 -21.34 11.46
CA GLU A 73 -18.06 -22.59 12.13
C GLU A 73 -17.48 -23.62 11.15
N ARG A 74 -18.05 -23.73 9.94
CA ARG A 74 -17.53 -24.61 8.87
C ARG A 74 -16.13 -24.20 8.42
N LEU A 75 -15.90 -22.88 8.20
CA LEU A 75 -14.59 -22.34 7.86
C LEU A 75 -13.55 -22.63 8.95
N ASN A 76 -13.87 -22.40 10.20
CA ASN A 76 -12.93 -22.60 11.32
C ASN A 76 -12.64 -24.09 11.61
N ARG A 77 -13.46 -25.03 11.13
CA ARG A 77 -13.18 -26.48 11.20
C ARG A 77 -12.20 -26.96 10.15
N ASP A 78 -12.02 -26.19 9.07
CA ASP A 78 -11.15 -26.61 7.97
C ASP A 78 -9.66 -26.44 8.35
N PRO A 79 -8.82 -27.46 8.06
CA PRO A 79 -7.40 -27.43 8.43
C PRO A 79 -6.58 -26.37 7.72
N SER A 80 -7.06 -25.83 6.59
CA SER A 80 -6.39 -24.77 5.82
C SER A 80 -6.64 -23.37 6.39
N VAL A 81 -7.65 -23.21 7.25
CA VAL A 81 -8.08 -21.95 7.84
C VAL A 81 -7.44 -21.75 9.23
N ALA A 82 -6.80 -20.62 9.43
CA ALA A 82 -6.29 -20.21 10.73
C ALA A 82 -7.37 -19.51 11.57
N ALA A 83 -8.13 -18.63 10.95
CA ALA A 83 -9.25 -17.92 11.57
C ALA A 83 -10.18 -17.33 10.49
N ALA A 84 -11.44 -17.13 10.87
CA ALA A 84 -12.40 -16.38 10.08
C ALA A 84 -13.11 -15.34 10.95
N ALA A 85 -13.49 -14.19 10.37
CA ALA A 85 -14.16 -13.11 11.07
C ALA A 85 -15.25 -12.46 10.21
N PRO A 86 -16.45 -12.21 10.76
CA PRO A 86 -17.51 -11.51 10.07
C PRO A 86 -17.28 -10.02 10.06
N SER A 87 -17.77 -9.33 9.03
CA SER A 87 -17.71 -7.89 8.92
C SER A 87 -18.86 -7.32 8.11
N ILE A 88 -19.16 -6.07 8.34
CA ILE A 88 -20.07 -5.27 7.52
C ILE A 88 -19.33 -4.05 7.02
N ASP A 89 -19.30 -3.86 5.71
CA ASP A 89 -18.81 -2.63 5.09
C ASP A 89 -20.00 -1.80 4.61
N SER A 90 -20.04 -0.55 5.00
CA SER A 90 -21.07 0.42 4.60
C SER A 90 -20.43 1.78 4.31
N ILE A 91 -21.12 2.58 3.52
CA ILE A 91 -20.77 3.99 3.32
C ILE A 91 -21.58 4.82 4.29
N GLY A 92 -20.93 5.76 4.95
CA GLY A 92 -21.56 6.66 5.90
C GLY A 92 -20.92 8.05 5.91
N MET A 93 -21.39 8.87 6.84
CA MET A 93 -20.81 10.18 7.12
C MET A 93 -20.48 10.28 8.59
N ILE A 94 -19.29 10.80 8.89
CA ILE A 94 -18.86 11.12 10.24
C ILE A 94 -18.98 12.61 10.49
N GLY A 95 -19.60 12.98 11.63
CA GLY A 95 -19.56 14.34 12.18
C GLY A 95 -18.51 14.41 13.28
N LEU A 96 -17.47 15.22 13.05
CA LEU A 96 -16.35 15.42 13.97
C LEU A 96 -16.67 16.50 15.01
N PRO A 97 -15.99 16.52 16.17
CA PRO A 97 -16.24 17.50 17.25
C PRO A 97 -16.02 18.96 16.84
N ASP A 98 -15.20 19.20 15.80
CA ASP A 98 -14.92 20.53 15.23
C ASP A 98 -15.96 20.97 14.17
N GLY A 99 -17.07 20.23 14.04
CA GLY A 99 -18.17 20.54 13.11
C GLY A 99 -17.94 20.07 11.67
N ARG A 100 -16.81 19.44 11.34
CA ARG A 100 -16.58 18.90 10.00
C ARG A 100 -17.44 17.66 9.77
N LEU A 101 -17.98 17.56 8.55
CA LEU A 101 -18.66 16.37 8.03
C LEU A 101 -17.81 15.74 6.94
N GLN A 102 -17.59 14.44 7.01
CA GLN A 102 -16.78 13.72 6.03
C GLN A 102 -17.44 12.38 5.65
N ALA A 103 -17.42 12.06 4.36
CA ALA A 103 -17.81 10.73 3.88
C ALA A 103 -16.75 9.72 4.27
N VAL A 104 -17.17 8.58 4.79
CA VAL A 104 -16.30 7.52 5.30
C VAL A 104 -16.85 6.13 4.97
N LYS A 105 -15.94 5.17 4.87
CA LYS A 105 -16.26 3.75 4.91
C LYS A 105 -16.41 3.34 6.37
N VAL A 106 -17.59 2.89 6.76
CA VAL A 106 -17.87 2.38 8.10
C VAL A 106 -17.78 0.86 8.05
N ARG A 107 -16.84 0.29 8.82
CA ARG A 107 -16.65 -1.15 8.92
C ARG A 107 -17.03 -1.64 10.30
N GLY A 108 -18.04 -2.50 10.36
CA GLY A 108 -18.42 -3.23 11.57
C GLY A 108 -17.58 -4.48 11.74
N ILE A 109 -16.92 -4.61 12.90
CA ILE A 109 -16.06 -5.75 13.24
C ILE A 109 -16.34 -6.23 14.66
N ASP A 110 -15.95 -7.45 14.95
CA ASP A 110 -15.98 -8.01 16.30
C ASP A 110 -14.58 -8.46 16.78
N GLU A 111 -14.50 -9.06 17.96
CA GLU A 111 -13.24 -9.49 18.56
C GLU A 111 -12.49 -10.54 17.73
N ARG A 112 -13.19 -11.30 16.86
CA ARG A 112 -12.61 -12.32 15.98
C ARG A 112 -11.76 -11.68 14.89
N TYR A 113 -12.05 -10.44 14.52
CA TYR A 113 -11.33 -9.72 13.47
C TYR A 113 -9.83 -9.57 13.77
N ALA A 114 -9.45 -9.41 15.03
CA ALA A 114 -8.04 -9.33 15.44
C ALA A 114 -7.23 -10.61 15.19
N ARG A 115 -7.90 -11.76 14.97
CA ARG A 115 -7.23 -13.02 14.62
C ARG A 115 -6.98 -13.15 13.13
N VAL A 116 -7.77 -12.46 12.30
CA VAL A 116 -7.71 -12.52 10.85
C VAL A 116 -6.85 -11.39 10.30
N ALA A 117 -7.09 -10.18 10.77
CA ALA A 117 -6.37 -8.98 10.38
C ALA A 117 -5.32 -8.61 11.45
N ASP A 118 -4.26 -7.93 11.05
CA ASP A 118 -3.25 -7.41 11.99
C ASP A 118 -3.73 -6.12 12.67
N PHE A 119 -4.99 -6.14 13.11
CA PHE A 119 -5.70 -5.00 13.67
C PHE A 119 -5.05 -4.48 14.96
N ALA A 120 -4.63 -5.38 15.84
CA ALA A 120 -4.00 -5.01 17.10
C ALA A 120 -2.74 -4.16 16.89
N ASN A 121 -1.93 -4.49 15.89
CA ASN A 121 -0.72 -3.73 15.55
C ASN A 121 -1.01 -2.43 14.82
N SER A 122 -2.17 -2.29 14.20
CA SER A 122 -2.58 -1.06 13.54
C SER A 122 -3.07 0.02 14.52
N LEU A 123 -3.52 -0.36 15.73
CA LEU A 123 -3.95 0.60 16.76
C LEU A 123 -2.79 1.49 17.18
N TRP A 124 -3.02 2.81 17.09
CA TRP A 124 -1.95 3.78 17.31
C TRP A 124 -1.70 4.06 18.80
N TRP A 125 -2.77 4.31 19.56
CA TRP A 125 -2.68 4.61 20.99
C TRP A 125 -2.57 3.32 21.80
N ARG A 126 -1.34 2.81 21.87
CA ARG A 126 -0.93 1.61 22.60
C ARG A 126 0.39 1.85 23.30
N PRO A 127 0.73 1.13 24.39
CA PRO A 127 2.04 1.24 25.00
C PRO A 127 3.13 0.79 24.03
N ILE A 128 4.24 1.51 24.01
CA ILE A 128 5.44 1.14 23.27
C ILE A 128 6.58 0.95 24.26
N ALA A 129 7.38 -0.12 24.07
CA ALA A 129 8.51 -0.44 24.92
C ALA A 129 9.77 0.34 24.50
N GLU A 130 9.93 0.56 23.20
CA GLU A 130 11.07 1.26 22.62
C GLU A 130 10.60 2.47 21.81
N PRO A 131 11.34 3.59 21.85
CA PRO A 131 11.03 4.74 21.02
C PRO A 131 11.13 4.37 19.53
N LEU A 132 10.28 4.97 18.70
CA LEU A 132 10.41 4.95 17.26
C LEU A 132 11.73 5.61 16.85
N PRO A 133 12.35 5.29 15.70
CA PRO A 133 13.78 5.57 15.46
C PRO A 133 14.22 7.02 15.63
N LYS A 134 15.29 7.22 16.42
CA LYS A 134 16.12 8.41 16.69
C LYS A 134 15.58 9.52 17.59
N ASP A 135 16.44 10.04 18.40
CA ASP A 135 16.55 11.21 19.31
C ASP A 135 15.33 12.13 19.59
N LYS A 136 14.33 12.18 18.71
CA LYS A 136 13.10 12.96 18.87
C LYS A 136 11.99 12.22 19.64
N ASP A 137 12.13 10.93 19.81
CA ASP A 137 11.10 10.02 20.34
C ASP A 137 10.97 10.07 21.87
N ARG A 138 11.84 10.82 22.55
CA ARG A 138 11.75 11.01 24.02
C ARG A 138 10.47 11.73 24.44
N ASP A 139 9.84 12.43 23.51
CA ASP A 139 8.59 13.17 23.74
C ASP A 139 7.33 12.45 23.29
N ASP A 140 7.42 11.23 22.72
CA ASP A 140 6.24 10.47 22.34
C ASP A 140 5.33 10.25 23.57
N PRO A 141 4.07 10.71 23.52
CA PRO A 141 3.14 10.59 24.65
C PRO A 141 2.93 9.15 25.10
N ARG A 142 3.07 8.19 24.21
CA ARG A 142 2.88 6.76 24.52
C ARG A 142 3.92 6.18 25.49
N LEU A 143 5.10 6.80 25.55
CA LEU A 143 6.15 6.45 26.53
C LEU A 143 5.85 7.00 27.94
N LYS A 144 5.08 8.11 28.03
CA LYS A 144 4.88 8.85 29.29
C LYS A 144 3.85 8.18 30.22
N ASN A 145 2.86 7.46 29.68
CA ASN A 145 1.82 6.83 30.48
C ASN A 145 1.39 5.43 29.96
N PRO A 146 2.22 4.39 30.17
CA PRO A 146 1.95 3.06 29.63
C PRO A 146 0.64 2.44 30.14
N ARG A 147 0.19 2.76 31.36
CA ARG A 147 -1.07 2.21 31.92
C ARG A 147 -2.29 2.76 31.19
N LEU A 148 -2.30 4.07 30.88
CA LEU A 148 -3.38 4.68 30.11
C LEU A 148 -3.48 4.07 28.72
N TYR A 149 -2.36 3.92 28.05
CA TYR A 149 -2.33 3.38 26.69
C TYR A 149 -2.57 1.87 26.62
N GLN A 150 -2.32 1.13 27.70
CA GLN A 150 -2.73 -0.27 27.81
C GLN A 150 -4.26 -0.39 27.86
N GLN A 151 -4.93 0.43 28.68
CA GLN A 151 -6.39 0.48 28.71
C GLN A 151 -6.97 0.94 27.36
N THR A 152 -6.39 1.97 26.75
CA THR A 152 -6.81 2.46 25.43
C THR A 152 -6.66 1.39 24.34
N LEU A 153 -5.62 0.56 24.41
CA LEU A 153 -5.45 -0.59 23.52
C LEU A 153 -6.58 -1.61 23.71
N GLU A 154 -6.89 -1.96 24.96
CA GLU A 154 -7.97 -2.93 25.26
C GLU A 154 -9.33 -2.41 24.83
N ASP A 155 -9.63 -1.13 25.09
CA ASP A 155 -10.86 -0.47 24.66
C ASP A 155 -10.97 -0.47 23.11
N GLY A 156 -9.85 -0.18 22.41
CA GLY A 156 -9.76 -0.21 20.96
C GLY A 156 -9.97 -1.61 20.37
N LEU A 157 -9.38 -2.64 20.99
CA LEU A 157 -9.56 -4.04 20.56
C LEU A 157 -10.99 -4.54 20.71
N ARG A 158 -11.66 -4.11 21.78
CA ARG A 158 -13.06 -4.47 22.07
C ARG A 158 -14.07 -3.57 21.37
N LEU A 159 -13.65 -2.43 20.83
CA LEU A 159 -14.51 -1.36 20.29
C LEU A 159 -15.56 -0.90 21.32
N LYS A 160 -15.20 -0.89 22.59
CA LYS A 160 -16.05 -0.52 23.73
C LYS A 160 -15.24 0.26 24.74
N ARG A 161 -15.91 1.21 25.39
CA ARG A 161 -15.33 1.97 26.49
C ARG A 161 -16.27 1.95 27.69
N LYS A 162 -15.70 1.92 28.88
CA LYS A 162 -16.46 2.09 30.11
C LYS A 162 -16.87 3.57 30.24
N ASN A 163 -18.16 3.83 30.30
CA ASN A 163 -18.68 5.17 30.55
C ASN A 163 -18.24 5.63 31.95
N PRO A 164 -17.58 6.78 32.09
CA PRO A 164 -17.09 7.26 33.38
C PRO A 164 -18.20 7.59 34.37
N ASP A 165 -19.41 7.94 33.89
CA ASP A 165 -20.52 8.37 34.73
C ASP A 165 -21.37 7.19 35.18
N THR A 166 -21.64 6.23 34.30
CA THR A 166 -22.53 5.09 34.59
C THR A 166 -21.82 3.78 34.92
N GLY A 167 -20.53 3.69 34.55
CA GLY A 167 -19.75 2.46 34.68
C GLY A 167 -20.11 1.37 33.67
N ALA A 168 -21.10 1.59 32.80
CA ALA A 168 -21.52 0.66 31.75
C ALA A 168 -20.53 0.62 30.58
N LEU A 169 -20.43 -0.53 29.91
CA LEU A 169 -19.68 -0.65 28.66
C LEU A 169 -20.54 -0.10 27.52
N GLU A 170 -20.05 0.93 26.86
CA GLU A 170 -20.69 1.55 25.69
C GLU A 170 -19.90 1.21 24.44
N PRO A 171 -20.59 0.97 23.29
CA PRO A 171 -19.92 0.81 22.00
C PRO A 171 -19.15 2.08 21.64
N GLY A 172 -17.97 1.91 21.07
CA GLY A 172 -17.09 2.97 20.65
C GLY A 172 -16.63 2.80 19.20
N VAL A 173 -15.89 3.78 18.72
CA VAL A 173 -15.34 3.78 17.37
C VAL A 173 -13.84 3.96 17.40
N VAL A 174 -13.16 3.31 16.45
CA VAL A 174 -11.75 3.50 16.15
C VAL A 174 -11.66 4.24 14.83
N LEU A 175 -10.99 5.38 14.83
CA LEU A 175 -10.87 6.25 13.66
C LEU A 175 -9.53 6.02 12.96
N GLY A 176 -9.51 6.14 11.64
CA GLY A 176 -8.23 6.32 10.95
C GLY A 176 -7.54 7.59 11.44
N ILE A 177 -6.23 7.51 11.70
CA ILE A 177 -5.48 8.59 12.36
C ILE A 177 -5.45 9.90 11.55
N GLU A 178 -5.55 9.80 10.22
CA GLU A 178 -5.61 10.96 9.32
C GLU A 178 -7.05 11.51 9.16
N LEU A 179 -8.07 10.78 9.65
CA LEU A 179 -9.47 11.16 9.55
C LEU A 179 -9.83 12.25 10.55
N SER A 180 -9.41 12.07 11.80
CA SER A 180 -9.82 12.94 12.89
C SER A 180 -9.33 14.38 12.71
N GLY A 181 -8.11 14.56 12.19
CA GLY A 181 -7.42 15.84 12.14
C GLY A 181 -7.01 16.36 13.52
N PHE A 182 -7.18 15.57 14.57
CA PHE A 182 -6.78 15.87 15.95
C PHE A 182 -5.36 15.39 16.26
N SER A 183 -4.84 14.50 15.44
CA SER A 183 -3.48 13.98 15.53
C SER A 183 -2.64 14.51 14.37
N LYS A 184 -1.49 15.11 14.67
CA LYS A 184 -0.55 15.64 13.69
C LYS A 184 0.69 14.77 13.63
N ARG A 185 1.05 14.37 12.42
CA ARG A 185 2.28 13.61 12.19
C ARG A 185 3.50 14.50 12.36
N GLN A 186 4.46 14.04 13.15
CA GLN A 186 5.76 14.66 13.39
C GLN A 186 6.83 14.12 12.44
N GLU A 187 7.98 14.81 12.34
CA GLU A 187 9.10 14.43 11.46
C GLU A 187 9.65 13.03 11.75
N GLY A 188 9.56 12.53 12.98
CA GLY A 188 9.98 11.17 13.36
C GLY A 188 8.98 10.05 12.98
N GLY A 189 7.84 10.38 12.32
CA GLY A 189 6.82 9.42 11.91
C GLY A 189 5.81 9.04 12.99
N TRP A 190 5.87 9.65 14.16
CA TRP A 190 4.90 9.53 15.24
C TRP A 190 3.85 10.65 15.17
N TYR A 191 2.76 10.50 15.93
CA TYR A 191 1.67 11.46 15.96
C TYR A 191 1.51 12.03 17.36
N GLU A 192 1.19 13.31 17.42
CA GLU A 192 0.83 13.99 18.66
C GLU A 192 -0.50 14.71 18.49
N PRO A 193 -1.25 14.92 19.60
CA PRO A 193 -2.47 15.71 19.57
C PRO A 193 -2.18 17.15 19.12
N MET A 194 -3.01 17.68 18.23
CA MET A 194 -2.87 19.04 17.72
C MET A 194 -3.24 20.09 18.79
N VAL A 195 -2.35 21.03 19.03
CA VAL A 195 -2.63 22.17 19.91
C VAL A 195 -3.48 23.21 19.17
N GLY A 196 -4.55 23.69 19.82
CA GLY A 196 -5.31 24.84 19.29
C GLY A 196 -6.46 24.50 18.34
N ILE A 197 -6.98 23.27 18.37
CA ILE A 197 -8.24 22.93 17.68
C ILE A 197 -9.38 23.80 18.22
N VAL A 198 -10.13 24.41 17.31
CA VAL A 198 -11.24 25.30 17.65
C VAL A 198 -12.51 24.88 16.92
N GLU A 199 -13.62 24.85 17.64
CA GLU A 199 -14.97 24.67 17.11
C GLU A 199 -15.61 26.03 16.82
N ARG A 200 -16.28 26.16 15.69
CA ARG A 200 -17.09 27.34 15.41
C ARG A 200 -18.45 27.20 16.08
N ILE A 201 -18.77 28.08 17.02
CA ILE A 201 -20.07 28.10 17.67
C ILE A 201 -21.06 28.86 16.79
N SER A 202 -22.12 28.18 16.38
CA SER A 202 -23.15 28.72 15.45
C SER A 202 -24.16 29.68 16.10
N THR A 203 -24.08 29.98 17.38
CA THR A 203 -25.10 30.73 18.11
C THR A 203 -24.56 32.05 18.68
N GLY A 204 -25.05 33.17 18.21
CA GLY A 204 -25.28 34.50 18.77
C GLY A 204 -24.47 35.06 19.95
N GLY A 205 -23.35 34.46 20.31
CA GLY A 205 -22.53 34.92 21.42
C GLY A 205 -21.27 35.64 20.96
N ASN A 206 -20.71 36.47 21.85
CA ASN A 206 -19.52 37.29 21.63
C ASN A 206 -18.22 36.51 21.34
N GLN A 207 -18.24 35.18 21.42
CA GLN A 207 -17.13 34.29 21.07
C GLN A 207 -17.56 33.24 20.05
N PRO A 208 -17.28 33.45 18.75
CA PRO A 208 -17.67 32.54 17.69
C PRO A 208 -16.89 31.22 17.67
N TYR A 209 -15.94 31.05 18.58
CA TYR A 209 -15.06 29.86 18.60
C TYR A 209 -14.88 29.34 20.02
N ARG A 210 -14.97 28.02 20.15
CA ARG A 210 -14.64 27.27 21.37
C ARG A 210 -13.38 26.47 21.13
N ARG A 211 -12.45 26.49 22.08
CA ARG A 211 -11.27 25.64 22.06
C ARG A 211 -11.66 24.22 22.48
N LEU A 212 -11.34 23.24 21.65
CA LEU A 212 -11.54 21.82 21.93
C LEU A 212 -10.31 21.22 22.59
N ASP A 213 -10.50 20.15 23.35
CA ASP A 213 -9.42 19.30 23.80
C ASP A 213 -8.69 18.73 22.57
N PRO A 214 -7.36 18.82 22.48
CA PRO A 214 -6.63 18.33 21.32
C PRO A 214 -6.59 16.79 21.22
N PHE A 215 -6.98 16.06 22.26
CA PHE A 215 -6.93 14.62 22.26
C PHE A 215 -8.28 14.01 21.84
N ILE A 216 -8.32 13.45 20.64
CA ILE A 216 -9.58 12.93 20.06
C ILE A 216 -10.26 11.87 20.93
N LEU A 217 -9.51 11.09 21.70
CA LEU A 217 -10.07 10.06 22.59
C LEU A 217 -10.95 10.63 23.72
N ASN A 218 -10.87 11.93 24.00
CA ASN A 218 -11.74 12.61 24.95
C ASN A 218 -13.07 13.05 24.33
N HIS A 219 -13.30 12.75 23.06
CA HIS A 219 -14.48 13.19 22.32
C HIS A 219 -15.35 12.03 21.86
N SER A 220 -16.56 12.38 21.45
CA SER A 220 -17.50 11.51 20.74
C SER A 220 -17.74 12.06 19.33
N VAL A 221 -17.99 11.17 18.40
CA VAL A 221 -18.30 11.49 17.01
C VAL A 221 -19.73 11.03 16.66
N ILE A 222 -20.32 11.61 15.64
CA ILE A 222 -21.63 11.21 15.15
C ILE A 222 -21.43 10.41 13.87
N ILE A 223 -21.86 9.16 13.87
CA ILE A 223 -21.84 8.29 12.69
C ILE A 223 -23.24 8.22 12.11
N ASN A 224 -23.36 8.54 10.83
CA ASN A 224 -24.57 8.47 10.05
C ASN A 224 -24.41 7.42 8.96
N VAL A 225 -25.29 6.43 8.91
CA VAL A 225 -25.32 5.40 7.86
C VAL A 225 -26.69 5.32 7.22
N LEU A 226 -26.73 4.90 5.95
CA LEU A 226 -27.97 4.64 5.26
C LEU A 226 -28.26 3.14 5.26
N PRO A 227 -29.36 2.69 5.89
CA PRO A 227 -29.81 1.31 5.75
C PRO A 227 -30.13 1.00 4.29
N LEU A 228 -29.51 -0.05 3.74
CA LEU A 228 -29.81 -0.56 2.40
C LEU A 228 -31.02 -1.49 2.51
N THR A 229 -32.22 -0.97 2.32
CA THR A 229 -33.42 -1.82 2.29
C THR A 229 -33.71 -2.29 0.87
N ALA A 230 -33.80 -3.61 0.68
CA ALA A 230 -34.14 -4.23 -0.60
C ALA A 230 -35.52 -3.88 -1.14
N GLY A 231 -36.36 -3.16 -0.37
CA GLY A 231 -37.77 -2.90 -0.70
C GLY A 231 -38.13 -1.45 -1.00
N GLY A 232 -37.21 -0.50 -1.13
CA GLY A 232 -37.46 0.88 -1.56
C GLY A 232 -38.37 1.71 -0.63
N ARG A 233 -38.65 1.22 0.59
CA ARG A 233 -39.40 1.99 1.61
C ARG A 233 -38.45 2.93 2.34
N GLU A 234 -38.99 4.06 2.82
CA GLU A 234 -38.30 5.20 3.46
C GLU A 234 -36.92 4.92 4.03
N ILE A 235 -35.89 5.46 3.38
CA ILE A 235 -34.51 5.42 3.83
C ILE A 235 -34.35 6.49 4.90
N ARG A 236 -34.46 6.12 6.17
CA ARG A 236 -34.13 7.01 7.29
C ARG A 236 -32.64 6.82 7.63
N VAL A 237 -31.90 7.91 7.58
CA VAL A 237 -30.51 7.92 8.05
C VAL A 237 -30.47 7.48 9.52
N ALA A 238 -29.75 6.41 9.80
CA ALA A 238 -29.46 6.01 11.18
C ALA A 238 -28.27 6.82 11.69
N SER A 239 -28.47 7.50 12.82
CA SER A 239 -27.46 8.37 13.44
C SER A 239 -27.14 7.88 14.86
N ARG A 240 -25.86 7.78 15.20
CA ARG A 240 -25.38 7.43 16.54
C ARG A 240 -24.22 8.31 16.95
N LYS A 241 -24.27 8.79 18.19
CA LYS A 241 -23.13 9.44 18.85
C LYS A 241 -22.34 8.39 19.64
N LEU A 242 -21.08 8.21 19.28
CA LEU A 242 -20.22 7.16 19.82
C LEU A 242 -18.90 7.75 20.31
N PRO A 243 -18.36 7.29 21.44
CA PRO A 243 -17.06 7.73 21.94
C PRO A 243 -15.94 7.18 21.04
N VAL A 244 -14.89 7.98 20.87
CA VAL A 244 -13.67 7.53 20.20
C VAL A 244 -12.83 6.75 21.22
N VAL A 245 -12.53 5.50 20.91
CA VAL A 245 -11.78 4.60 21.82
C VAL A 245 -10.33 4.41 21.41
N ASN A 246 -10.00 4.56 20.14
CA ASN A 246 -8.63 4.55 19.65
C ASN A 246 -8.56 5.18 18.25
N GLU A 247 -7.35 5.36 17.74
CA GLU A 247 -7.07 5.62 16.32
C GLU A 247 -6.23 4.47 15.77
N PHE A 248 -6.40 4.16 14.48
CA PHE A 248 -5.58 3.16 13.80
C PHE A 248 -4.76 3.79 12.68
N ARG A 249 -3.62 3.18 12.41
CA ARG A 249 -2.71 3.54 11.31
C ARG A 249 -2.35 2.29 10.52
N THR A 250 -2.73 2.27 9.27
CA THR A 250 -2.32 1.21 8.33
C THR A 250 -1.06 1.61 7.56
N GLY A 251 -0.83 2.91 7.43
CA GLY A 251 0.18 3.49 6.55
C GLY A 251 -0.33 3.76 5.12
N LEU A 252 -1.59 3.39 4.81
CA LEU A 252 -2.30 3.83 3.61
C LEU A 252 -3.13 5.07 3.95
N PHE A 253 -2.78 6.20 3.37
CA PHE A 253 -3.42 7.48 3.67
C PHE A 253 -4.94 7.44 3.46
N ASP A 254 -5.41 6.82 2.37
CA ASP A 254 -6.86 6.73 2.08
C ASP A 254 -7.61 5.87 3.10
N ALA A 255 -7.02 4.76 3.55
CA ALA A 255 -7.59 3.94 4.61
C ALA A 255 -7.60 4.70 5.94
N ASP A 256 -6.47 5.34 6.28
CA ASP A 256 -6.27 6.08 7.52
C ASP A 256 -7.10 7.38 7.58
N LYS A 257 -7.53 7.91 6.41
CA LYS A 257 -8.38 9.10 6.30
C LYS A 257 -9.85 8.79 6.06
N GLY A 258 -10.16 7.65 5.44
CA GLY A 258 -11.48 7.35 4.94
C GLY A 258 -12.23 6.25 5.69
N THR A 259 -11.64 5.62 6.73
CA THR A 259 -12.26 4.46 7.37
C THR A 259 -12.53 4.69 8.86
N VAL A 260 -13.70 4.21 9.30
CA VAL A 260 -14.13 4.13 10.70
C VAL A 260 -14.43 2.67 11.02
N LEU A 261 -13.88 2.18 12.13
CA LEU A 261 -14.19 0.85 12.64
C LEU A 261 -15.13 0.98 13.84
N MET A 262 -16.17 0.14 13.90
CA MET A 262 -17.11 0.12 15.00
C MET A 262 -17.56 -1.30 15.33
N GLU A 263 -18.23 -1.49 16.46
CA GLU A 263 -18.76 -2.80 16.85
C GLU A 263 -19.77 -3.34 15.84
N LEU A 264 -19.59 -4.60 15.43
CA LEU A 264 -20.42 -5.27 14.43
C LEU A 264 -21.91 -5.21 14.78
N GLY A 265 -22.27 -5.56 16.03
CA GLY A 265 -23.66 -5.59 16.47
C GLY A 265 -24.32 -4.20 16.48
N GLU A 266 -23.56 -3.13 16.78
CA GLU A 266 -24.09 -1.77 16.70
C GLU A 266 -24.35 -1.37 15.25
N LEU A 267 -23.43 -1.68 14.33
CA LEU A 267 -23.63 -1.39 12.89
C LEU A 267 -24.78 -2.23 12.31
N GLN A 268 -24.93 -3.49 12.72
CA GLN A 268 -26.08 -4.32 12.31
C GLN A 268 -27.39 -3.64 12.70
N ARG A 269 -27.52 -3.15 13.95
CA ARG A 269 -28.73 -2.42 14.39
C ARG A 269 -28.98 -1.14 13.60
N MET A 270 -27.92 -0.36 13.35
CA MET A 270 -28.04 0.87 12.56
C MET A 270 -28.48 0.60 11.12
N LEU A 271 -28.00 -0.48 10.52
CA LEU A 271 -28.33 -0.88 9.14
C LEU A 271 -29.57 -1.77 9.04
N LYS A 272 -30.18 -2.14 10.18
CA LYS A 272 -31.30 -3.10 10.24
C LYS A 272 -30.93 -4.47 9.67
N LEU A 273 -29.68 -4.88 9.89
CA LEU A 273 -29.15 -6.19 9.52
C LEU A 273 -29.05 -7.15 10.72
N ASP A 274 -29.50 -6.72 11.88
CA ASP A 274 -29.65 -7.54 13.08
C ASP A 274 -30.81 -8.54 12.93
N GLN A 275 -30.95 -9.40 13.92
CA GLN A 275 -32.05 -10.36 13.96
C GLN A 275 -33.39 -9.60 13.98
N GLY A 276 -34.23 -9.85 12.99
CA GLY A 276 -35.51 -9.16 12.80
C GLY A 276 -36.65 -10.11 12.56
N THR A 277 -37.85 -9.56 12.43
CA THR A 277 -39.07 -10.27 11.98
C THR A 277 -39.15 -10.32 10.47
N GLU A 278 -39.27 -11.50 9.92
CA GLU A 278 -39.53 -11.67 8.50
C GLU A 278 -41.01 -11.40 8.22
N LEU A 279 -41.26 -10.42 7.36
CA LEU A 279 -42.62 -10.03 6.92
C LEU A 279 -42.81 -10.51 5.49
N ALA A 280 -43.83 -11.32 5.26
CA ALA A 280 -44.29 -11.62 3.90
C ALA A 280 -45.57 -10.84 3.60
N ASP A 281 -45.64 -10.29 2.42
CA ASP A 281 -46.87 -9.66 1.93
C ASP A 281 -47.89 -10.75 1.54
N VAL A 282 -48.88 -10.94 2.37
CA VAL A 282 -49.93 -11.94 2.14
C VAL A 282 -51.12 -11.22 1.47
N PRO A 283 -51.69 -11.78 0.38
CA PRO A 283 -52.87 -11.21 -0.25
C PRO A 283 -54.00 -11.09 0.77
N VAL A 284 -54.60 -9.93 0.85
CA VAL A 284 -55.77 -9.69 1.69
C VAL A 284 -57.00 -10.24 1.00
N ASN A 285 -57.92 -10.83 1.75
CA ASN A 285 -59.20 -11.28 1.24
C ASN A 285 -59.89 -10.11 0.48
N PRO A 286 -60.42 -10.31 -0.74
CA PRO A 286 -61.01 -9.21 -1.57
C PRO A 286 -62.06 -8.35 -0.85
N PHE A 287 -62.58 -8.81 0.26
CA PHE A 287 -63.55 -8.09 1.09
C PHE A 287 -62.93 -7.28 2.26
N GLU A 288 -61.58 -7.37 2.47
CA GLU A 288 -60.85 -6.59 3.45
C GLU A 288 -59.92 -5.60 2.70
N ILE A 289 -60.26 -4.33 2.74
CA ILE A 289 -59.42 -3.27 2.15
C ILE A 289 -58.27 -3.03 3.13
N ALA A 290 -57.02 -3.20 2.70
CA ALA A 290 -55.86 -2.77 3.47
C ALA A 290 -55.88 -1.24 3.61
N GLU A 291 -55.52 -0.70 4.75
CA GLU A 291 -55.52 0.75 5.03
C GLU A 291 -54.67 1.57 4.04
N ASP A 292 -53.70 0.94 3.35
CA ASP A 292 -52.85 1.57 2.34
C ASP A 292 -53.31 1.34 0.89
N GLY A 293 -54.41 0.66 0.68
CA GLY A 293 -54.97 0.37 -0.66
C GLY A 293 -54.16 -0.65 -1.48
N SER A 294 -53.14 -1.31 -0.89
CA SER A 294 -52.22 -2.22 -1.62
C SER A 294 -52.80 -3.61 -1.87
N GLY A 295 -53.92 -3.96 -1.20
CA GLY A 295 -54.49 -5.31 -1.25
C GLY A 295 -53.61 -6.40 -0.61
N GLN A 296 -52.58 -6.03 0.10
CA GLN A 296 -51.67 -6.93 0.80
C GLN A 296 -51.41 -6.45 2.23
N ARG A 297 -51.33 -7.37 3.18
CA ARG A 297 -50.94 -7.06 4.56
C ARG A 297 -49.63 -7.77 4.93
N PRO A 298 -48.67 -7.05 5.54
CA PRO A 298 -47.47 -7.68 6.05
C PRO A 298 -47.80 -8.63 7.19
N LYS A 299 -47.56 -9.91 7.03
CA LYS A 299 -47.72 -10.95 8.05
C LYS A 299 -46.34 -11.41 8.49
N VAL A 300 -46.15 -11.53 9.80
CA VAL A 300 -44.92 -12.14 10.36
C VAL A 300 -44.89 -13.62 9.96
N VAL A 301 -43.90 -14.01 9.18
CA VAL A 301 -43.74 -15.38 8.66
C VAL A 301 -42.60 -16.11 9.40
N GLY A 302 -41.66 -15.35 9.95
CA GLY A 302 -40.52 -15.92 10.65
C GLY A 302 -39.61 -14.88 11.31
N THR A 303 -38.49 -15.31 11.81
CA THR A 303 -37.38 -14.45 12.28
C THR A 303 -36.28 -14.48 11.25
N ALA A 304 -35.96 -13.31 10.68
CA ALA A 304 -34.82 -13.15 9.81
C ALA A 304 -33.50 -13.23 10.62
N ALA A 305 -32.58 -14.06 10.19
CA ALA A 305 -31.27 -14.15 10.81
C ALA A 305 -30.46 -12.88 10.61
N ALA A 306 -29.62 -12.53 11.58
CA ALA A 306 -28.65 -11.44 11.44
C ALA A 306 -27.75 -11.66 10.21
N ARG A 307 -27.42 -10.55 9.51
CA ARG A 307 -26.67 -10.59 8.27
C ARG A 307 -25.34 -9.87 8.37
N VAL A 308 -24.37 -10.32 7.57
CA VAL A 308 -23.07 -9.67 7.38
C VAL A 308 -22.79 -9.55 5.88
N THR A 309 -22.00 -8.53 5.50
CA THR A 309 -21.66 -8.32 4.09
C THR A 309 -20.36 -8.98 3.67
N HIS A 310 -19.48 -9.25 4.64
CA HIS A 310 -18.16 -9.84 4.40
C HIS A 310 -17.84 -10.88 5.47
N ILE A 311 -17.10 -11.91 5.08
CA ILE A 311 -16.33 -12.77 5.96
C ILE A 311 -14.89 -12.74 5.49
N PHE A 312 -13.97 -12.38 6.37
CA PHE A 312 -12.54 -12.39 6.13
C PHE A 312 -11.95 -13.69 6.67
N VAL A 313 -11.08 -14.31 5.90
CA VAL A 313 -10.46 -15.60 6.21
C VAL A 313 -8.95 -15.48 6.15
N LYS A 314 -8.26 -16.01 7.14
CA LYS A 314 -6.81 -16.08 7.21
C LYS A 314 -6.33 -17.49 6.92
N ALA A 315 -5.33 -17.62 6.06
CA ALA A 315 -4.67 -18.88 5.77
C ALA A 315 -3.87 -19.37 6.98
N LYS A 316 -3.83 -20.68 7.18
CA LYS A 316 -2.88 -21.29 8.09
C LYS A 316 -1.47 -21.21 7.52
N GLU A 317 -0.50 -21.16 8.38
CA GLU A 317 0.91 -21.05 7.99
C GLU A 317 1.32 -22.19 7.04
N GLY A 318 1.85 -21.85 5.87
CA GLY A 318 2.24 -22.80 4.82
C GLY A 318 1.16 -23.12 3.79
N VAL A 319 -0.07 -22.63 3.93
CA VAL A 319 -1.14 -22.82 2.94
C VAL A 319 -1.07 -21.71 1.90
N GLU A 320 -1.11 -22.07 0.62
CA GLU A 320 -1.15 -21.09 -0.47
C GLU A 320 -2.53 -20.39 -0.53
N VAL A 321 -2.54 -19.07 -0.70
CA VAL A 321 -3.78 -18.28 -0.69
C VAL A 321 -4.75 -18.69 -1.80
N GLY A 322 -4.22 -19.14 -2.95
CA GLY A 322 -5.03 -19.69 -4.05
C GLY A 322 -5.78 -20.97 -3.68
N GLU A 323 -5.13 -21.86 -2.96
CA GLU A 323 -5.71 -23.10 -2.42
C GLU A 323 -6.78 -22.79 -1.37
N LEU A 324 -6.47 -21.87 -0.43
CA LEU A 324 -7.46 -21.41 0.56
C LEU A 324 -8.72 -20.86 -0.11
N ARG A 325 -8.58 -20.04 -1.18
CA ARG A 325 -9.72 -19.50 -1.91
C ARG A 325 -10.61 -20.61 -2.47
N GLN A 326 -10.02 -21.60 -3.14
CA GLN A 326 -10.74 -22.72 -3.70
C GLN A 326 -11.47 -23.50 -2.60
N ARG A 327 -10.81 -23.71 -1.47
CA ARG A 327 -11.42 -24.38 -0.32
C ARG A 327 -12.59 -23.57 0.28
N CYS A 328 -12.48 -22.26 0.33
CA CYS A 328 -13.59 -21.38 0.74
C CYS A 328 -14.79 -21.48 -0.23
N GLU A 329 -14.56 -21.64 -1.54
CA GLU A 329 -15.62 -21.84 -2.54
C GLU A 329 -16.35 -23.16 -2.30
N GLU A 330 -15.63 -24.26 -2.02
CA GLU A 330 -16.20 -25.57 -1.70
C GLU A 330 -17.04 -25.53 -0.42
N ILE A 331 -16.48 -24.97 0.66
CA ILE A 331 -17.20 -24.84 1.95
C ILE A 331 -18.45 -23.98 1.80
N TYR A 332 -18.36 -22.88 1.01
CA TYR A 332 -19.53 -22.06 0.73
C TYR A 332 -20.61 -22.82 -0.06
N ALA A 333 -20.23 -23.65 -1.02
CA ALA A 333 -21.17 -24.46 -1.80
C ALA A 333 -21.93 -25.46 -0.89
N GLU A 334 -21.22 -26.12 0.04
CA GLU A 334 -21.83 -27.01 1.04
C GLU A 334 -22.79 -26.24 1.98
N PHE A 335 -22.39 -25.05 2.42
CA PHE A 335 -23.19 -24.16 3.24
C PHE A 335 -24.47 -23.73 2.51
N ALA A 336 -24.35 -23.29 1.26
CA ALA A 336 -25.49 -22.87 0.45
C ALA A 336 -26.46 -24.03 0.16
N ALA A 337 -25.96 -25.25 -0.07
CA ALA A 337 -26.77 -26.44 -0.22
C ALA A 337 -27.61 -26.77 1.04
N ALA A 338 -27.06 -26.47 2.22
CA ALA A 338 -27.76 -26.69 3.49
C ALA A 338 -28.84 -25.65 3.80
N HIS A 339 -28.69 -24.41 3.27
CA HIS A 339 -29.60 -23.27 3.61
C HIS A 339 -30.50 -22.81 2.44
N GLY A 340 -30.31 -23.34 1.25
CA GLY A 340 -31.17 -23.07 0.08
C GLY A 340 -31.29 -21.58 -0.25
N ASN A 341 -32.53 -21.08 -0.29
CA ASN A 341 -32.83 -19.69 -0.70
C ASN A 341 -32.51 -18.61 0.34
N ASP A 342 -32.18 -19.01 1.58
CA ASP A 342 -31.85 -18.05 2.66
C ASP A 342 -30.51 -17.34 2.43
N VAL A 343 -29.69 -17.89 1.55
CA VAL A 343 -28.34 -17.39 1.24
C VAL A 343 -28.13 -17.30 -0.27
N PRO A 344 -27.22 -16.45 -0.76
CA PRO A 344 -26.93 -16.35 -2.19
C PRO A 344 -26.44 -17.69 -2.75
N SER A 345 -26.87 -18.05 -3.95
CA SER A 345 -26.42 -19.28 -4.59
C SER A 345 -24.93 -19.23 -4.93
N PRO A 346 -24.20 -20.36 -4.94
CA PRO A 346 -22.80 -20.42 -5.34
C PRO A 346 -22.53 -19.80 -6.72
N ASP A 347 -23.45 -20.04 -7.68
CA ASP A 347 -23.38 -19.46 -9.01
C ASP A 347 -23.51 -17.92 -9.01
N ALA A 348 -24.31 -17.37 -8.11
CA ALA A 348 -24.41 -15.91 -7.94
C ALA A 348 -23.11 -15.32 -7.39
N LEU A 349 -22.51 -15.96 -6.39
CA LEU A 349 -21.21 -15.54 -5.86
C LEU A 349 -20.10 -15.66 -6.90
N ALA A 350 -20.07 -16.75 -7.66
CA ALA A 350 -19.06 -16.96 -8.71
C ALA A 350 -19.19 -15.90 -9.81
N ARG A 351 -20.40 -15.59 -10.28
CA ARG A 351 -20.64 -14.52 -11.26
C ARG A 351 -20.23 -13.15 -10.75
N ALA A 352 -20.49 -12.86 -9.47
CA ALA A 352 -20.12 -11.61 -8.82
C ALA A 352 -18.64 -11.56 -8.40
N LYS A 353 -17.88 -12.66 -8.56
CA LYS A 353 -16.51 -12.83 -8.05
C LYS A 353 -16.41 -12.49 -6.56
N SER A 354 -17.39 -12.93 -5.81
CA SER A 354 -17.58 -12.58 -4.40
C SER A 354 -16.63 -13.31 -3.45
N ILE A 355 -16.00 -14.42 -3.88
CA ILE A 355 -14.96 -15.13 -3.14
C ILE A 355 -13.64 -14.85 -3.84
N GLY A 356 -12.83 -14.02 -3.24
CA GLY A 356 -11.59 -13.55 -3.84
C GLY A 356 -10.45 -13.45 -2.85
N THR A 357 -9.22 -13.56 -3.36
CA THR A 357 -8.05 -13.17 -2.59
C THR A 357 -7.99 -11.65 -2.51
N TRP A 358 -7.34 -11.13 -1.48
CA TRP A 358 -7.15 -9.68 -1.36
C TRP A 358 -6.43 -9.10 -2.61
N GLU A 359 -5.52 -9.83 -3.26
CA GLU A 359 -4.89 -9.42 -4.52
C GLU A 359 -5.90 -9.29 -5.67
N GLN A 360 -6.89 -10.20 -5.73
CA GLN A 360 -7.94 -10.14 -6.74
C GLN A 360 -8.90 -8.99 -6.50
N ASN A 361 -9.21 -8.67 -5.25
CA ASN A 361 -10.07 -7.54 -4.89
C ASN A 361 -9.43 -6.20 -5.31
N TYR A 362 -8.11 -6.09 -5.22
CA TYR A 362 -7.34 -4.92 -5.66
C TYR A 362 -6.67 -5.07 -7.03
N ALA A 363 -7.05 -6.09 -7.82
CA ALA A 363 -6.39 -6.43 -9.09
C ALA A 363 -6.32 -5.26 -10.08
N MET A 364 -7.36 -4.43 -10.15
CA MET A 364 -7.40 -3.25 -11.01
C MET A 364 -6.31 -2.24 -10.61
N PHE A 365 -6.22 -1.93 -9.32
CA PHE A 365 -5.22 -1.00 -8.79
C PHE A 365 -3.80 -1.57 -8.92
N ILE A 366 -3.59 -2.83 -8.53
CA ILE A 366 -2.32 -3.53 -8.67
C ILE A 366 -1.89 -3.57 -10.14
N GLY A 367 -2.83 -3.84 -11.04
CA GLY A 367 -2.60 -3.83 -12.49
C GLY A 367 -2.18 -2.46 -13.02
N ALA A 368 -2.83 -1.39 -12.56
CA ALA A 368 -2.48 -0.01 -12.92
C ALA A 368 -1.06 0.35 -12.46
N VAL A 369 -0.72 0.05 -11.19
CA VAL A 369 0.63 0.30 -10.64
C VAL A 369 1.69 -0.53 -11.36
N LYS A 370 1.45 -1.81 -11.63
CA LYS A 370 2.38 -2.66 -12.41
C LYS A 370 2.61 -2.11 -13.81
N LYS A 371 1.56 -1.61 -14.47
CA LYS A 371 1.65 -0.98 -15.79
C LYS A 371 2.45 0.32 -15.75
N GLU A 372 2.23 1.15 -14.74
CA GLU A 372 3.01 2.38 -14.52
C GLU A 372 4.50 2.07 -14.31
N ILE A 373 4.82 1.09 -13.45
CA ILE A 373 6.20 0.62 -13.24
C ILE A 373 6.81 0.17 -14.56
N ALA A 374 6.10 -0.63 -15.36
CA ALA A 374 6.59 -1.12 -16.64
C ALA A 374 6.85 0.03 -17.64
N MET A 375 5.96 1.03 -17.68
CA MET A 375 6.10 2.20 -18.54
C MET A 375 7.33 3.04 -18.15
N VAL A 376 7.50 3.32 -16.86
CA VAL A 376 8.65 4.09 -16.37
C VAL A 376 9.97 3.34 -16.61
N LEU A 377 10.01 2.03 -16.34
CA LEU A 377 11.18 1.21 -16.64
C LEU A 377 11.47 1.17 -18.15
N GLY A 378 10.45 1.14 -19.00
CA GLY A 378 10.60 1.24 -20.45
C GLY A 378 11.24 2.56 -20.89
N LEU A 379 10.79 3.69 -20.32
CA LEU A 379 11.42 5.00 -20.55
C LEU A 379 12.87 5.03 -20.09
N LEU A 380 13.16 4.49 -18.90
CA LEU A 380 14.53 4.42 -18.40
C LEU A 380 15.43 3.50 -19.22
N MET A 381 14.87 2.40 -19.76
CA MET A 381 15.57 1.54 -20.71
C MET A 381 15.91 2.30 -22.00
N PHE A 382 14.98 3.13 -22.51
CA PHE A 382 15.25 3.98 -23.66
C PHE A 382 16.35 5.01 -23.38
N ILE A 383 16.32 5.67 -22.22
CA ILE A 383 17.40 6.60 -21.79
C ILE A 383 18.73 5.84 -21.66
N SER A 384 18.72 4.64 -21.11
CA SER A 384 19.92 3.79 -21.00
C SER A 384 20.45 3.40 -22.39
N PHE A 385 19.57 3.19 -23.36
CA PHE A 385 19.97 2.95 -24.74
C PHE A 385 20.64 4.17 -25.37
N VAL A 386 20.13 5.39 -25.10
CA VAL A 386 20.81 6.64 -25.53
C VAL A 386 22.21 6.74 -24.92
N ALA A 387 22.39 6.29 -23.67
CA ALA A 387 23.71 6.26 -23.05
C ALA A 387 24.71 5.31 -23.77
N VAL A 388 24.23 4.24 -24.42
CA VAL A 388 25.08 3.39 -25.28
C VAL A 388 25.70 4.20 -26.41
N PHE A 389 24.94 5.09 -27.03
CA PHE A 389 25.46 5.99 -28.07
C PHE A 389 26.47 7.00 -27.52
N LEU A 390 26.26 7.49 -26.30
CA LEU A 390 27.25 8.36 -25.66
C LEU A 390 28.55 7.61 -25.39
N VAL A 391 28.46 6.40 -24.86
CA VAL A 391 29.64 5.51 -24.67
C VAL A 391 30.32 5.24 -26.01
N LEU A 392 29.54 4.92 -27.07
CA LEU A 392 30.05 4.70 -28.42
C LEU A 392 30.80 5.93 -28.95
N ALA A 393 30.23 7.14 -28.83
CA ALA A 393 30.86 8.38 -29.28
C ALA A 393 32.18 8.66 -28.53
N ILE A 394 32.19 8.44 -27.21
CA ILE A 394 33.41 8.61 -26.39
C ILE A 394 34.48 7.60 -26.80
N PHE A 395 34.12 6.33 -26.99
CA PHE A 395 35.07 5.29 -27.43
C PHE A 395 35.58 5.58 -28.86
N TRP A 396 34.70 6.08 -29.71
CA TRP A 396 35.10 6.49 -31.07
C TRP A 396 36.14 7.60 -31.05
N ALA A 397 35.91 8.64 -30.24
CA ALA A 397 36.87 9.73 -30.05
C ALA A 397 38.21 9.21 -29.48
N MET A 398 38.16 8.33 -28.45
CA MET A 398 39.36 7.74 -27.85
C MET A 398 40.16 6.89 -28.84
N VAL A 399 39.48 6.05 -29.65
CA VAL A 399 40.13 5.23 -30.69
C VAL A 399 40.76 6.13 -31.76
N SER A 400 40.08 7.19 -32.19
CA SER A 400 40.58 8.14 -33.17
C SER A 400 41.81 8.91 -32.66
N GLU A 401 41.81 9.34 -31.38
CA GLU A 401 42.96 10.00 -30.77
C GLU A 401 44.18 9.07 -30.59
N LYS A 402 43.93 7.77 -30.46
CA LYS A 402 44.95 6.74 -30.24
C LYS A 402 45.36 5.98 -31.51
N THR A 403 45.02 6.51 -32.69
CA THR A 403 45.30 5.88 -34.00
C THR A 403 46.80 5.56 -34.17
N LYS A 404 47.71 6.47 -33.77
CA LYS A 404 49.18 6.24 -33.86
C LYS A 404 49.61 5.10 -32.92
N ASP A 405 49.11 5.07 -31.67
CA ASP A 405 49.46 4.02 -30.72
C ASP A 405 49.00 2.63 -31.22
N ILE A 406 47.79 2.59 -31.83
CA ILE A 406 47.25 1.37 -32.45
C ILE A 406 48.10 0.94 -33.64
N GLY A 407 48.52 1.90 -34.47
CA GLY A 407 49.42 1.66 -35.60
C GLY A 407 50.73 1.02 -35.17
N VAL A 408 51.37 1.56 -34.13
CA VAL A 408 52.61 1.01 -33.56
C VAL A 408 52.39 -0.43 -33.05
N LEU A 409 51.33 -0.67 -32.30
CA LEU A 409 50.99 -2.02 -31.79
C LEU A 409 50.84 -3.03 -32.93
N ARG A 410 50.17 -2.62 -34.00
CA ARG A 410 49.97 -3.43 -35.21
C ARG A 410 51.25 -3.67 -36.00
N ALA A 411 52.12 -2.68 -36.07
CA ALA A 411 53.43 -2.78 -36.72
C ALA A 411 54.40 -3.75 -35.99
N VAL A 412 54.29 -3.80 -34.65
CA VAL A 412 55.08 -4.73 -33.79
C VAL A 412 54.47 -6.15 -33.78
N GLY A 413 53.34 -6.40 -34.50
CA GLY A 413 52.76 -7.73 -34.70
C GLY A 413 51.52 -8.05 -33.89
N ALA A 414 50.88 -7.06 -33.27
CA ALA A 414 49.60 -7.32 -32.59
C ALA A 414 48.53 -7.77 -33.59
N SER A 415 47.82 -8.88 -33.28
CA SER A 415 46.73 -9.38 -34.10
C SER A 415 45.49 -8.45 -34.04
N ARG A 416 44.67 -8.48 -35.12
CA ARG A 416 43.40 -7.72 -35.15
C ARG A 416 42.53 -8.04 -33.93
N ALA A 417 42.37 -9.34 -33.60
CA ALA A 417 41.63 -9.78 -32.46
C ALA A 417 42.23 -9.27 -31.12
N GLY A 418 43.55 -9.21 -31.01
CA GLY A 418 44.22 -8.68 -29.83
C GLY A 418 43.94 -7.19 -29.59
N VAL A 419 43.94 -6.38 -30.66
CA VAL A 419 43.58 -4.95 -30.58
C VAL A 419 42.08 -4.78 -30.23
N ALA A 420 41.19 -5.53 -30.89
CA ALA A 420 39.75 -5.48 -30.57
C ALA A 420 39.50 -5.87 -29.10
N TRP A 421 40.16 -6.94 -28.64
CA TRP A 421 40.03 -7.41 -27.23
C TRP A 421 40.57 -6.40 -26.22
N LEU A 422 41.62 -5.68 -26.54
CA LEU A 422 42.14 -4.60 -25.69
C LEU A 422 41.10 -3.54 -25.43
N TRP A 423 40.44 -3.05 -26.47
CA TRP A 423 39.40 -2.03 -26.39
C TRP A 423 38.11 -2.55 -25.76
N LEU A 424 37.74 -3.82 -26.02
CA LEU A 424 36.61 -4.45 -25.37
C LEU A 424 36.81 -4.61 -23.86
N ARG A 425 38.00 -5.05 -23.42
CA ARG A 425 38.34 -5.07 -21.99
C ARG A 425 38.26 -3.71 -21.34
N TYR A 426 38.62 -2.68 -22.09
CA TYR A 426 38.47 -1.31 -21.62
C TYR A 426 37.00 -0.93 -21.43
N GLY A 427 36.11 -1.32 -22.34
CA GLY A 427 34.67 -1.18 -22.21
C GLY A 427 34.09 -1.95 -21.01
N VAL A 428 34.53 -3.19 -20.80
CA VAL A 428 34.13 -4.01 -19.64
C VAL A 428 34.58 -3.37 -18.32
N THR A 429 35.83 -2.92 -18.22
CA THR A 429 36.33 -2.28 -16.99
C THR A 429 35.58 -0.99 -16.68
N LEU A 430 35.31 -0.19 -17.69
CA LEU A 430 34.57 1.06 -17.55
C LEU A 430 33.10 0.80 -17.16
N GLY A 431 32.47 -0.19 -17.79
CA GLY A 431 31.12 -0.64 -17.43
C GLY A 431 31.05 -1.15 -16.01
N MET A 432 32.02 -1.97 -15.58
CA MET A 432 32.09 -2.48 -14.22
C MET A 432 32.27 -1.36 -13.19
N VAL A 433 33.20 -0.45 -13.41
CA VAL A 433 33.42 0.68 -12.49
C VAL A 433 32.20 1.59 -12.47
N GLY A 434 31.66 1.97 -13.63
CA GLY A 434 30.48 2.84 -13.72
C GLY A 434 29.26 2.24 -13.03
N THR A 435 28.95 0.96 -13.29
CA THR A 435 27.78 0.30 -12.66
C THR A 435 27.96 0.07 -11.17
N LEU A 436 29.16 -0.30 -10.70
CA LEU A 436 29.41 -0.46 -9.27
C LEU A 436 29.29 0.86 -8.52
N LEU A 437 29.81 1.95 -9.07
CA LEU A 437 29.64 3.29 -8.52
C LEU A 437 28.15 3.70 -8.56
N GLY A 438 27.43 3.38 -9.64
CA GLY A 438 26.00 3.61 -9.78
C GLY A 438 25.18 2.84 -8.74
N LEU A 439 25.49 1.58 -8.50
CA LEU A 439 24.89 0.79 -7.43
C LEU A 439 25.15 1.40 -6.05
N GLY A 440 26.40 1.74 -5.73
CA GLY A 440 26.76 2.36 -4.44
C GLY A 440 26.02 3.68 -4.23
N PHE A 441 25.95 4.53 -5.26
CA PHE A 441 25.20 5.78 -5.23
C PHE A 441 23.70 5.56 -5.06
N SER A 442 23.13 4.56 -5.74
CA SER A 442 21.72 4.19 -5.61
C SER A 442 21.38 3.71 -4.20
N TYR A 443 22.24 2.86 -3.62
CA TYR A 443 22.05 2.41 -2.24
C TYR A 443 22.08 3.58 -1.27
N ALA A 444 23.04 4.50 -1.43
CA ALA A 444 23.13 5.69 -0.59
C ALA A 444 21.88 6.57 -0.68
N ILE A 445 21.32 6.75 -1.89
CA ILE A 445 20.09 7.52 -2.07
C ILE A 445 18.87 6.78 -1.53
N VAL A 446 18.66 5.51 -1.90
CA VAL A 446 17.45 4.78 -1.53
C VAL A 446 17.36 4.57 -0.02
N LEU A 447 18.46 4.27 0.65
CA LEU A 447 18.45 4.10 2.12
C LEU A 447 18.19 5.42 2.86
N ASN A 448 18.56 6.55 2.26
CA ASN A 448 18.36 7.89 2.86
C ASN A 448 17.26 8.69 2.15
N ILE A 449 16.37 8.06 1.41
CA ILE A 449 15.39 8.75 0.57
C ILE A 449 14.43 9.64 1.40
N ASN A 450 14.02 9.19 2.58
CA ASN A 450 13.14 9.97 3.46
C ASN A 450 13.84 11.20 4.04
N PRO A 451 15.05 11.12 4.64
CA PRO A 451 15.82 12.30 5.04
C PRO A 451 16.13 13.27 3.89
N ILE A 452 16.42 12.76 2.68
CA ILE A 452 16.66 13.59 1.49
C ILE A 452 15.39 14.35 1.11
N HIS A 453 14.25 13.66 1.08
CA HIS A 453 12.95 14.27 0.79
C HIS A 453 12.58 15.36 1.80
N GLU A 454 12.74 15.11 3.09
CA GLU A 454 12.50 16.09 4.14
C GLU A 454 13.43 17.31 4.03
N TRP A 455 14.72 17.06 3.72
CA TRP A 455 15.67 18.15 3.48
C TRP A 455 15.28 19.00 2.26
N MET A 456 14.85 18.37 1.15
CA MET A 456 14.38 19.08 -0.04
C MET A 456 13.12 19.91 0.26
N GLY A 457 12.18 19.37 1.04
CA GLY A 457 10.99 20.09 1.50
C GLY A 457 11.33 21.34 2.30
N ARG A 458 12.30 21.23 3.21
CA ARG A 458 12.75 22.36 4.06
C ARG A 458 13.58 23.40 3.30
N ALA A 459 14.49 22.94 2.42
CA ALA A 459 15.43 23.84 1.72
C ALA A 459 14.80 24.54 0.53
N PHE A 460 13.92 23.89 -0.20
CA PHE A 460 13.37 24.36 -1.49
C PHE A 460 11.83 24.48 -1.50
N GLY A 461 11.14 24.09 -0.43
CA GLY A 461 9.68 24.03 -0.40
C GLY A 461 9.09 22.96 -1.34
N LEU A 462 9.92 22.03 -1.84
CA LEU A 462 9.53 21.00 -2.80
C LEU A 462 9.05 19.74 -2.07
N VAL A 463 7.75 19.60 -1.88
CA VAL A 463 7.13 18.37 -1.40
C VAL A 463 6.95 17.44 -2.60
N VAL A 464 7.97 16.63 -2.91
CA VAL A 464 7.93 15.68 -4.04
C VAL A 464 7.01 14.50 -3.74
N TRP A 465 6.89 14.12 -2.47
CA TRP A 465 6.05 13.03 -2.02
C TRP A 465 4.98 13.56 -1.07
N ASP A 466 3.77 13.74 -1.59
CA ASP A 466 2.61 14.08 -0.77
C ASP A 466 1.84 12.79 -0.43
N PRO A 467 1.69 12.42 0.85
CA PRO A 467 0.91 11.24 1.25
C PRO A 467 -0.52 11.24 0.72
N ARG A 468 -1.10 12.42 0.47
CA ARG A 468 -2.45 12.59 -0.11
C ARG A 468 -2.54 12.10 -1.56
N VAL A 469 -1.41 12.07 -2.27
CA VAL A 469 -1.32 11.64 -3.67
C VAL A 469 -0.80 10.20 -3.77
N TYR A 470 0.17 9.86 -2.95
CA TYR A 470 0.92 8.61 -3.07
C TYR A 470 0.54 7.54 -2.04
N TYR A 471 -0.51 7.76 -1.25
CA TYR A 471 -1.09 6.80 -0.30
C TYR A 471 -0.21 6.39 0.88
N PHE A 472 1.10 6.64 0.87
CA PHE A 472 2.03 6.29 1.95
C PHE A 472 2.66 7.52 2.56
N ALA A 473 2.79 7.49 3.88
CA ALA A 473 3.44 8.54 4.65
C ALA A 473 4.97 8.54 4.48
N GLU A 474 5.56 7.41 4.10
CA GLU A 474 7.01 7.23 3.95
C GLU A 474 7.32 6.54 2.63
N LEU A 475 8.41 6.99 1.98
CA LEU A 475 8.91 6.38 0.78
C LEU A 475 9.52 5.00 1.11
N PRO A 476 9.16 3.94 0.37
CA PRO A 476 9.78 2.64 0.54
C PRO A 476 11.28 2.71 0.22
N ASN A 477 12.12 2.25 1.13
CA ASN A 477 13.58 2.36 1.06
C ASN A 477 14.31 1.02 0.97
N LYS A 478 13.67 -0.02 0.44
CA LYS A 478 14.28 -1.35 0.30
C LYS A 478 14.84 -1.57 -1.10
N VAL A 479 16.13 -1.90 -1.17
CA VAL A 479 16.76 -2.37 -2.41
C VAL A 479 16.74 -3.90 -2.43
N VAL A 480 16.14 -4.45 -3.48
CA VAL A 480 16.05 -5.91 -3.64
C VAL A 480 17.27 -6.41 -4.43
N THR A 481 18.02 -7.32 -3.84
CA THR A 481 19.33 -7.78 -4.36
C THR A 481 19.27 -8.28 -5.81
N TYR A 482 18.24 -9.06 -6.19
CA TYR A 482 18.15 -9.55 -7.57
C TYR A 482 17.98 -8.43 -8.59
N LYS A 483 17.28 -7.34 -8.25
CA LYS A 483 17.12 -6.15 -9.11
C LYS A 483 18.46 -5.43 -9.30
N ALA A 484 19.24 -5.30 -8.24
CA ALA A 484 20.59 -4.75 -8.29
C ALA A 484 21.50 -5.57 -9.23
N MET A 485 21.40 -6.91 -9.17
CA MET A 485 22.15 -7.80 -10.07
C MET A 485 21.74 -7.64 -11.54
N ILE A 486 20.45 -7.49 -11.83
CA ILE A 486 19.95 -7.23 -13.19
C ILE A 486 20.49 -5.90 -13.72
N VAL A 487 20.47 -4.84 -12.91
CA VAL A 487 21.00 -3.52 -13.28
C VAL A 487 22.52 -3.58 -13.51
N LEU A 488 23.26 -4.30 -12.67
CA LEU A 488 24.70 -4.54 -12.86
C LEU A 488 24.97 -5.21 -14.21
N ALA A 489 24.29 -6.31 -14.51
CA ALA A 489 24.45 -7.03 -15.77
C ALA A 489 24.06 -6.17 -16.97
N GLY A 490 22.95 -5.47 -16.90
CA GLY A 490 22.47 -4.55 -17.96
C GLY A 490 23.45 -3.43 -18.25
N GLY A 491 23.97 -2.75 -17.24
CA GLY A 491 24.95 -1.68 -17.40
C GLY A 491 26.27 -2.16 -18.00
N MET A 492 26.74 -3.36 -17.60
CA MET A 492 27.90 -3.99 -18.23
C MET A 492 27.66 -4.32 -19.70
N ILE A 493 26.50 -4.92 -20.05
CA ILE A 493 26.13 -5.24 -21.41
C ILE A 493 26.07 -3.97 -22.26
N PHE A 494 25.43 -2.91 -21.80
CA PHE A 494 25.31 -1.65 -22.52
C PHE A 494 26.68 -0.98 -22.74
N SER A 495 27.57 -1.03 -21.75
CA SER A 495 28.93 -0.51 -21.92
C SER A 495 29.75 -1.30 -22.96
N VAL A 496 29.62 -2.63 -22.97
CA VAL A 496 30.27 -3.49 -23.96
C VAL A 496 29.72 -3.23 -25.37
N LEU A 497 28.39 -3.11 -25.51
CA LEU A 497 27.76 -2.79 -26.81
C LEU A 497 28.23 -1.43 -27.35
N GLY A 498 28.31 -0.41 -26.49
CA GLY A 498 28.82 0.91 -26.88
C GLY A 498 30.29 0.89 -27.32
N ALA A 499 31.10 0.04 -26.69
CA ALA A 499 32.53 -0.09 -27.06
C ALA A 499 32.77 -1.00 -28.25
N LEU A 500 31.82 -1.84 -28.67
CA LEU A 500 32.03 -2.91 -29.67
C LEU A 500 32.40 -2.36 -31.05
N ILE A 501 31.64 -1.42 -31.56
CA ILE A 501 31.87 -0.86 -32.92
C ILE A 501 33.23 -0.13 -33.01
N PRO A 502 33.58 0.78 -32.04
CA PRO A 502 34.90 1.40 -32.04
C PRO A 502 36.06 0.40 -31.91
N ALA A 503 35.88 -0.64 -31.06
CA ALA A 503 36.89 -1.69 -30.89
C ALA A 503 37.16 -2.49 -32.18
N LEU A 504 36.09 -2.87 -32.89
CA LEU A 504 36.22 -3.55 -34.18
C LEU A 504 36.88 -2.65 -35.24
N ARG A 505 36.55 -1.36 -35.27
CA ARG A 505 37.20 -0.39 -36.18
C ARG A 505 38.67 -0.22 -35.86
N ALA A 506 39.05 -0.12 -34.58
CA ALA A 506 40.45 -0.05 -34.15
C ALA A 506 41.26 -1.27 -34.65
N ALA A 507 40.63 -2.45 -34.65
CA ALA A 507 41.26 -3.69 -35.14
C ALA A 507 41.54 -3.70 -36.65
N THR A 508 40.82 -2.91 -37.44
CA THR A 508 40.95 -2.86 -38.92
C THR A 508 41.92 -1.77 -39.40
N TYR A 509 42.48 -0.95 -38.51
CA TYR A 509 43.40 0.10 -38.92
C TYR A 509 44.66 -0.47 -39.57
N ASP A 510 45.05 0.15 -40.69
CA ASP A 510 46.25 -0.14 -41.45
C ASP A 510 47.46 0.50 -40.71
N PRO A 511 48.50 -0.26 -40.31
CA PRO A 511 49.62 0.27 -39.60
C PRO A 511 50.39 1.35 -40.41
N VAL A 512 50.50 1.19 -41.74
CA VAL A 512 51.22 2.14 -42.57
C VAL A 512 50.47 3.49 -42.65
N LYS A 513 49.16 3.46 -42.85
CA LYS A 513 48.32 4.66 -42.86
C LYS A 513 48.25 5.35 -41.51
N SER A 514 48.17 4.57 -40.43
CA SER A 514 48.08 5.08 -39.05
C SER A 514 49.35 5.79 -38.58
N LEU A 515 50.52 5.41 -39.10
CA LEU A 515 51.82 6.05 -38.78
C LEU A 515 52.11 7.29 -39.63
N ARG A 516 51.46 7.40 -40.82
CA ARG A 516 51.57 8.58 -41.74
C ARG A 516 50.57 9.69 -41.42
N PHE A 517 49.69 9.49 -40.48
CA PHE A 517 48.67 10.49 -40.09
C PHE A 517 49.34 11.62 -39.29
N GLU A 518 49.44 12.80 -39.91
CA GLU A 518 49.72 14.07 -39.23
C GLU A 518 48.43 14.72 -38.74
#